data_d424681b5457acf8ee6dedf041091d4e
#
_entry.id   d424681b5457acf8ee6dedf041091d4e
#
_cell.length_a   1.000
_cell.length_b   1.000
_cell.length_c   1.000
_cell.angle_alpha   90.00
_cell.angle_beta   90.00
_cell.angle_gamma   90.00
#
_symmetry.space_group_name_H-M   'P 1'
#
loop_
_entity.id
_entity.type
_entity.pdbx_description
1 polymer ?
#
loop_
_entity_poly.entity_id
_entity_poly.type
_entity_poly.pdbx_seq_one_letter_code
_entity_poly.pdbx_strand_id
1 'polypeptide(L)'
;MRTPRSIVRVYLVLMLGNTLAASLIWGINTIFLLDAGLTNLEAFSANAFYTLGMVLFEVPTGVVADTVGRRYSYLLGTVTLSLTTLFYVLLWYTHAPFWLWAVASVLIGLGFTFFSGAVEAWLVDALTATGYTGEMEPVFGRGQVVSGAAMLVGSVAGGVIAQHTNLGVPFVVRGAILLVMFALAFRLMQDIGFTPRKGARPAAEVRRIVRESVDNGWRVPAVKWLMVEAFFTGGVGIYVFYALQPYLLELYGDPHAYQVAGLVAAIVAGAQMLGGMSAPWIRRLFRRRTSALIAAAAVSATALVLIGAIEHFWAVIALIVVWSLLYAAALPIRQAYINGLIPSQQRATILSFDSLVNSGGGVWAQPVLGRAADVWGYGPSYVVGAGISLLALPFLALSRRQNAPADVQVAARPGEPAGEPGPGEPAAGERAAEE
;
A
#
# COMPACT_ATOMS: atom_id res chain seq x y z
N MET A 1 24.13 -26.31 5.78
CA MET A 1 23.57 -25.15 6.55
C MET A 1 23.40 -23.97 5.61
N ARG A 2 22.28 -23.27 5.68
CA ARG A 2 22.08 -22.05 4.85
C ARG A 2 22.89 -20.91 5.44
N THR A 3 23.59 -20.16 4.61
CA THR A 3 24.36 -18.98 5.02
C THR A 3 23.47 -17.73 4.98
N PRO A 4 23.74 -16.69 5.78
CA PRO A 4 23.01 -15.42 5.71
C PRO A 4 22.90 -14.86 4.29
N ARG A 5 23.97 -14.97 3.50
CA ARG A 5 23.97 -14.53 2.08
C ARG A 5 22.95 -15.29 1.22
N SER A 6 22.77 -16.59 1.47
CA SER A 6 21.77 -17.39 0.72
C SER A 6 20.35 -17.01 1.10
N ILE A 7 20.09 -16.68 2.37
CA ILE A 7 18.79 -16.21 2.87
C ILE A 7 18.43 -14.87 2.22
N VAL A 8 19.36 -13.91 2.22
CA VAL A 8 19.15 -12.61 1.54
C VAL A 8 18.86 -12.79 0.04
N ARG A 9 19.57 -13.70 -0.65
CA ARG A 9 19.28 -13.97 -2.07
C ARG A 9 17.85 -14.51 -2.28
N VAL A 10 17.42 -15.46 -1.43
CA VAL A 10 16.04 -15.98 -1.49
C VAL A 10 15.04 -14.85 -1.27
N TYR A 11 15.24 -14.01 -0.25
CA TYR A 11 14.40 -12.84 0.01
C TYR A 11 14.28 -11.94 -1.22
N LEU A 12 15.39 -11.58 -1.86
CA LEU A 12 15.40 -10.72 -3.04
C LEU A 12 14.67 -11.36 -4.23
N VAL A 13 14.81 -12.69 -4.42
CA VAL A 13 14.05 -13.42 -5.45
C VAL A 13 12.56 -13.41 -5.18
N LEU A 14 12.14 -13.60 -3.91
CA LEU A 14 10.73 -13.53 -3.52
C LEU A 14 10.17 -12.12 -3.75
N MET A 15 10.89 -11.07 -3.36
CA MET A 15 10.49 -9.67 -3.60
C MET A 15 10.38 -9.37 -5.09
N LEU A 16 11.36 -9.78 -5.89
CA LEU A 16 11.36 -9.62 -7.34
C LEU A 16 10.13 -10.28 -7.97
N GLY A 17 9.92 -11.57 -7.70
CA GLY A 17 8.87 -12.35 -8.35
C GLY A 17 7.47 -11.87 -7.96
N ASN A 18 7.24 -11.57 -6.68
CA ASN A 18 5.94 -11.05 -6.20
C ASN A 18 5.61 -9.70 -6.81
N THR A 19 6.57 -8.77 -6.81
CA THR A 19 6.34 -7.44 -7.35
C THR A 19 6.18 -7.48 -8.87
N LEU A 20 6.98 -8.29 -9.57
CA LEU A 20 6.83 -8.49 -11.00
C LEU A 20 5.45 -9.06 -11.37
N ALA A 21 5.00 -10.11 -10.67
CA ALA A 21 3.68 -10.69 -10.87
C ALA A 21 2.54 -9.66 -10.63
N ALA A 22 2.66 -8.84 -9.59
CA ALA A 22 1.67 -7.80 -9.29
C ALA A 22 1.66 -6.69 -10.34
N SER A 23 2.83 -6.18 -10.72
CA SER A 23 2.97 -5.01 -11.59
C SER A 23 2.60 -5.27 -13.06
N LEU A 24 2.65 -6.52 -13.54
CA LEU A 24 2.20 -6.87 -14.89
C LEU A 24 0.77 -6.43 -15.21
N ILE A 25 -0.09 -6.40 -14.21
CA ILE A 25 -1.49 -6.03 -14.41
C ILE A 25 -1.84 -4.63 -13.90
N TRP A 26 -0.93 -3.97 -13.16
CA TRP A 26 -1.23 -2.69 -12.52
C TRP A 26 -1.62 -1.59 -13.50
N GLY A 27 -0.99 -1.53 -14.67
CA GLY A 27 -1.28 -0.51 -15.67
C GLY A 27 -2.52 -0.78 -16.52
N ILE A 28 -3.10 -1.97 -16.44
CA ILE A 28 -4.18 -2.41 -17.34
C ILE A 28 -5.39 -3.00 -16.59
N ASN A 29 -5.36 -3.07 -15.26
CA ASN A 29 -6.38 -3.76 -14.48
C ASN A 29 -7.80 -3.18 -14.71
N THR A 30 -7.95 -1.86 -14.67
CA THR A 30 -9.26 -1.23 -14.88
C THR A 30 -9.73 -1.40 -16.33
N ILE A 31 -8.83 -1.28 -17.29
CA ILE A 31 -9.13 -1.50 -18.73
C ILE A 31 -9.62 -2.94 -18.94
N PHE A 32 -8.96 -3.93 -18.32
CA PHE A 32 -9.37 -5.33 -18.37
C PHE A 32 -10.78 -5.57 -17.81
N LEU A 33 -11.12 -4.92 -16.69
CA LEU A 33 -12.45 -5.03 -16.09
C LEU A 33 -13.54 -4.39 -16.97
N LEU A 34 -13.24 -3.24 -17.58
CA LEU A 34 -14.15 -2.56 -18.51
C LEU A 34 -14.33 -3.35 -19.81
N ASP A 35 -13.24 -3.93 -20.35
CA ASP A 35 -13.29 -4.79 -21.54
C ASP A 35 -14.09 -6.08 -21.29
N ALA A 36 -14.16 -6.56 -20.05
CA ALA A 36 -15.06 -7.65 -19.64
C ALA A 36 -16.54 -7.28 -19.68
N GLY A 37 -16.89 -6.02 -19.95
CA GLY A 37 -18.26 -5.50 -20.00
C GLY A 37 -18.77 -4.90 -18.69
N LEU A 38 -17.90 -4.72 -17.68
CA LEU A 38 -18.28 -4.04 -16.43
C LEU A 38 -18.39 -2.52 -16.65
N THR A 39 -19.33 -1.89 -15.98
CA THR A 39 -19.39 -0.42 -15.86
C THR A 39 -18.26 0.09 -14.98
N ASN A 40 -17.99 1.41 -14.99
CA ASN A 40 -17.02 1.99 -14.06
C ASN A 40 -17.40 1.74 -12.59
N LEU A 41 -18.69 1.88 -12.24
CA LEU A 41 -19.19 1.54 -10.91
C LEU A 41 -18.81 0.10 -10.52
N GLU A 42 -19.01 -0.86 -11.40
CA GLU A 42 -18.72 -2.28 -11.16
C GLU A 42 -17.20 -2.54 -11.10
N ALA A 43 -16.43 -1.98 -12.03
CA ALA A 43 -14.97 -2.14 -12.05
C ALA A 43 -14.30 -1.57 -10.78
N PHE A 44 -14.70 -0.37 -10.36
CA PHE A 44 -14.19 0.22 -9.11
C PHE A 44 -14.77 -0.45 -7.86
N SER A 45 -15.99 -0.98 -7.92
CA SER A 45 -16.52 -1.83 -6.86
C SER A 45 -15.75 -3.15 -6.73
N ALA A 46 -15.33 -3.77 -7.82
CA ALA A 46 -14.46 -4.95 -7.77
C ALA A 46 -13.14 -4.63 -7.06
N ASN A 47 -12.50 -3.49 -7.35
CA ASN A 47 -11.32 -3.02 -6.61
C ASN A 47 -11.62 -2.71 -5.13
N ALA A 48 -12.83 -2.20 -4.82
CA ALA A 48 -13.28 -2.00 -3.44
C ALA A 48 -13.46 -3.34 -2.70
N PHE A 49 -13.99 -4.39 -3.36
CA PHE A 49 -14.09 -5.74 -2.81
C PHE A 49 -12.72 -6.39 -2.59
N TYR A 50 -11.73 -6.11 -3.45
CA TYR A 50 -10.34 -6.49 -3.20
C TYR A 50 -9.81 -5.84 -1.90
N THR A 51 -10.02 -4.54 -1.74
CA THR A 51 -9.63 -3.81 -0.53
C THR A 51 -10.37 -4.34 0.71
N LEU A 52 -11.66 -4.63 0.59
CA LEU A 52 -12.45 -5.27 1.65
C LEU A 52 -11.88 -6.63 2.04
N GLY A 53 -11.51 -7.46 1.06
CA GLY A 53 -10.85 -8.74 1.29
C GLY A 53 -9.54 -8.58 2.08
N MET A 54 -8.71 -7.60 1.73
CA MET A 54 -7.51 -7.29 2.51
C MET A 54 -7.84 -6.94 3.96
N VAL A 55 -8.79 -6.03 4.19
CA VAL A 55 -9.21 -5.62 5.54
C VAL A 55 -9.72 -6.79 6.37
N LEU A 56 -10.54 -7.65 5.78
CA LEU A 56 -11.15 -8.79 6.49
C LEU A 56 -10.13 -9.88 6.84
N PHE A 57 -9.15 -10.13 5.98
CA PHE A 57 -8.26 -11.28 6.11
C PHE A 57 -6.86 -10.93 6.61
N GLU A 58 -6.46 -9.66 6.74
CA GLU A 58 -5.13 -9.25 7.21
C GLU A 58 -4.78 -9.90 8.56
N VAL A 59 -5.66 -9.80 9.56
CA VAL A 59 -5.41 -10.39 10.88
C VAL A 59 -5.51 -11.92 10.86
N PRO A 60 -6.54 -12.56 10.27
CA PRO A 60 -6.60 -14.01 10.15
C PRO A 60 -5.38 -14.64 9.49
N THR A 61 -4.90 -14.08 8.38
CA THR A 61 -3.72 -14.63 7.68
C THR A 61 -2.43 -14.38 8.44
N GLY A 62 -2.31 -13.25 9.15
CA GLY A 62 -1.22 -13.00 10.07
C GLY A 62 -1.13 -14.06 11.17
N VAL A 63 -2.28 -14.45 11.75
CA VAL A 63 -2.33 -15.56 12.74
C VAL A 63 -1.89 -16.88 12.10
N VAL A 64 -2.26 -17.17 10.86
CA VAL A 64 -1.78 -18.37 10.13
C VAL A 64 -0.26 -18.33 10.00
N ALA A 65 0.30 -17.19 9.58
CA ALA A 65 1.75 -17.02 9.45
C ALA A 65 2.49 -17.22 10.78
N ASP A 66 1.91 -16.77 11.91
CA ASP A 66 2.50 -16.87 13.25
C ASP A 66 2.34 -18.26 13.90
N THR A 67 1.33 -19.05 13.50
CA THR A 67 1.03 -20.33 14.13
C THR A 67 1.45 -21.52 13.30
N VAL A 68 1.27 -21.46 11.98
CA VAL A 68 1.56 -22.58 11.05
C VAL A 68 2.96 -22.43 10.44
N GLY A 69 3.38 -21.19 10.13
CA GLY A 69 4.69 -20.89 9.59
C GLY A 69 4.65 -19.87 8.46
N ARG A 70 5.75 -19.11 8.33
CA ARG A 70 5.90 -18.06 7.31
C ARG A 70 5.90 -18.63 5.89
N ARG A 71 6.55 -19.76 5.70
CA ARG A 71 6.58 -20.51 4.44
C ARG A 71 5.19 -20.95 4.01
N TYR A 72 4.41 -21.54 4.91
CA TYR A 72 3.05 -22.00 4.60
C TYR A 72 2.14 -20.84 4.20
N SER A 73 2.21 -19.71 4.92
CA SER A 73 1.49 -18.49 4.56
C SER A 73 1.84 -18.05 3.12
N TYR A 74 3.13 -17.95 2.81
CA TYR A 74 3.57 -17.56 1.47
C TYR A 74 3.08 -18.53 0.38
N LEU A 75 3.16 -19.83 0.60
CA LEU A 75 2.69 -20.85 -0.35
C LEU A 75 1.18 -20.77 -0.58
N LEU A 76 0.40 -20.58 0.50
CA LEU A 76 -1.04 -20.34 0.39
C LEU A 76 -1.35 -19.08 -0.42
N GLY A 77 -0.62 -17.99 -0.17
CA GLY A 77 -0.76 -16.75 -0.91
C GLY A 77 -0.51 -16.92 -2.41
N THR A 78 0.59 -17.58 -2.79
CA THR A 78 0.92 -17.81 -4.22
C THR A 78 -0.12 -18.65 -4.94
N VAL A 79 -0.60 -19.73 -4.30
CA VAL A 79 -1.65 -20.59 -4.88
C VAL A 79 -2.96 -19.83 -5.00
N THR A 80 -3.41 -19.18 -3.92
CA THR A 80 -4.66 -18.40 -3.91
C THR A 80 -4.63 -17.32 -4.99
N LEU A 81 -3.56 -16.53 -5.07
CA LEU A 81 -3.43 -15.48 -6.09
C LEU A 81 -3.34 -16.04 -7.51
N SER A 82 -2.64 -17.17 -7.71
CA SER A 82 -2.58 -17.79 -9.04
C SER A 82 -3.96 -18.26 -9.50
N LEU A 83 -4.65 -19.03 -8.66
CA LEU A 83 -5.97 -19.57 -8.98
C LEU A 83 -7.00 -18.45 -9.20
N THR A 84 -7.02 -17.44 -8.34
CA THR A 84 -7.97 -16.33 -8.46
C THR A 84 -7.64 -15.42 -9.64
N THR A 85 -6.36 -15.25 -10.00
CA THR A 85 -5.96 -14.54 -11.22
C THR A 85 -6.43 -15.29 -12.48
N LEU A 86 -6.28 -16.61 -12.53
CA LEU A 86 -6.79 -17.43 -13.64
C LEU A 86 -8.32 -17.45 -13.66
N PHE A 87 -8.96 -17.41 -12.50
CA PHE A 87 -10.42 -17.24 -12.42
C PHE A 87 -10.88 -15.90 -12.97
N TYR A 88 -10.14 -14.80 -12.75
CA TYR A 88 -10.39 -13.50 -13.40
C TYR A 88 -10.35 -13.61 -14.93
N VAL A 89 -9.38 -14.33 -15.50
CA VAL A 89 -9.31 -14.58 -16.95
C VAL A 89 -10.54 -15.35 -17.44
N LEU A 90 -10.99 -16.34 -16.68
CA LEU A 90 -12.22 -17.09 -17.01
C LEU A 90 -13.45 -16.17 -16.98
N LEU A 91 -13.59 -15.30 -15.96
CA LEU A 91 -14.69 -14.36 -15.86
C LEU A 91 -14.69 -13.37 -17.03
N TRP A 92 -13.50 -12.88 -17.42
CA TRP A 92 -13.34 -12.03 -18.59
C TRP A 92 -13.78 -12.72 -19.88
N TYR A 93 -13.33 -13.94 -20.11
CA TYR A 93 -13.67 -14.71 -21.31
C TYR A 93 -15.16 -15.04 -21.40
N THR A 94 -15.82 -15.26 -20.26
CA THR A 94 -17.26 -15.64 -20.18
C THR A 94 -18.20 -14.45 -20.03
N HIS A 95 -17.69 -13.21 -19.97
CA HIS A 95 -18.47 -12.01 -19.64
C HIS A 95 -19.36 -12.24 -18.43
N ALA A 96 -18.76 -12.73 -17.35
CA ALA A 96 -19.46 -13.18 -16.15
C ALA A 96 -20.15 -12.00 -15.42
N PRO A 97 -21.25 -12.24 -14.70
CA PRO A 97 -21.96 -11.21 -13.96
C PRO A 97 -21.11 -10.67 -12.80
N PHE A 98 -21.34 -9.40 -12.44
CA PHE A 98 -20.53 -8.62 -11.47
C PHE A 98 -20.30 -9.33 -10.13
N TRP A 99 -21.28 -10.06 -9.60
CA TRP A 99 -21.13 -10.70 -8.29
C TRP A 99 -19.98 -11.74 -8.24
N LEU A 100 -19.68 -12.41 -9.36
CA LEU A 100 -18.52 -13.31 -9.45
C LEU A 100 -17.20 -12.54 -9.37
N TRP A 101 -17.15 -11.37 -9.99
CA TRP A 101 -15.99 -10.47 -9.89
C TRP A 101 -15.79 -9.97 -8.46
N ALA A 102 -16.88 -9.64 -7.75
CA ALA A 102 -16.81 -9.24 -6.36
C ALA A 102 -16.22 -10.36 -5.47
N VAL A 103 -16.70 -11.60 -5.64
CA VAL A 103 -16.17 -12.76 -4.92
C VAL A 103 -14.70 -13.02 -5.26
N ALA A 104 -14.35 -13.00 -6.54
CA ALA A 104 -12.97 -13.21 -6.98
C ALA A 104 -12.04 -12.10 -6.46
N SER A 105 -12.50 -10.84 -6.42
CA SER A 105 -11.75 -9.72 -5.85
C SER A 105 -11.46 -9.91 -4.36
N VAL A 106 -12.45 -10.33 -3.57
CA VAL A 106 -12.26 -10.65 -2.15
C VAL A 106 -11.21 -11.76 -1.98
N LEU A 107 -11.24 -12.80 -2.83
CA LEU A 107 -10.26 -13.88 -2.80
C LEU A 107 -8.86 -13.44 -3.24
N ILE A 108 -8.74 -12.49 -4.18
CA ILE A 108 -7.45 -11.87 -4.52
C ILE A 108 -6.92 -11.09 -3.31
N GLY A 109 -7.79 -10.35 -2.60
CA GLY A 109 -7.45 -9.68 -1.35
C GLY A 109 -6.94 -10.65 -0.28
N LEU A 110 -7.64 -11.76 -0.06
CA LEU A 110 -7.18 -12.85 0.81
C LEU A 110 -5.80 -13.38 0.40
N GLY A 111 -5.59 -13.66 -0.90
CA GLY A 111 -4.30 -14.14 -1.39
C GLY A 111 -3.16 -13.15 -1.11
N PHE A 112 -3.44 -11.85 -1.21
CA PHE A 112 -2.46 -10.80 -0.97
C PHE A 112 -2.08 -10.67 0.52
N THR A 113 -3.05 -10.85 1.43
CA THR A 113 -2.78 -10.76 2.88
C THR A 113 -1.88 -11.89 3.40
N PHE A 114 -1.82 -13.03 2.74
CA PHE A 114 -0.87 -14.09 3.08
C PHE A 114 0.60 -13.70 2.86
N PHE A 115 0.88 -12.71 2.00
CA PHE A 115 2.24 -12.18 1.81
C PHE A 115 2.57 -11.06 2.80
N SER A 116 1.55 -10.31 3.25
CA SER A 116 1.73 -9.14 4.11
C SER A 116 2.50 -9.52 5.38
N GLY A 117 3.70 -8.93 5.53
CA GLY A 117 4.58 -9.16 6.66
C GLY A 117 5.23 -10.57 6.75
N ALA A 118 4.74 -11.58 6.03
CA ALA A 118 5.24 -12.95 6.16
C ALA A 118 6.68 -13.11 5.61
N VAL A 119 7.00 -12.44 4.51
CA VAL A 119 8.31 -12.52 3.85
C VAL A 119 9.37 -11.79 4.67
N GLU A 120 9.05 -10.61 5.19
CA GLU A 120 9.92 -9.81 6.06
C GLU A 120 10.16 -10.51 7.40
N ALA A 121 9.11 -11.03 8.03
CA ALA A 121 9.24 -11.79 9.27
C ALA A 121 10.09 -13.06 9.08
N TRP A 122 9.88 -13.81 7.98
CA TRP A 122 10.72 -14.95 7.63
C TRP A 122 12.18 -14.56 7.47
N LEU A 123 12.47 -13.43 6.81
CA LEU A 123 13.83 -12.94 6.63
C LEU A 123 14.50 -12.69 7.96
N VAL A 124 13.83 -11.97 8.87
CA VAL A 124 14.36 -11.64 10.21
C VAL A 124 14.60 -12.91 11.02
N ASP A 125 13.61 -13.82 11.10
CA ASP A 125 13.72 -15.08 11.83
C ASP A 125 14.91 -15.92 11.31
N ALA A 126 15.03 -16.07 9.99
CA ALA A 126 16.08 -16.89 9.37
C ALA A 126 17.47 -16.26 9.49
N LEU A 127 17.62 -14.94 9.38
CA LEU A 127 18.89 -14.25 9.58
C LEU A 127 19.34 -14.33 11.04
N THR A 128 18.44 -14.09 11.98
CA THR A 128 18.74 -14.20 13.42
C THR A 128 19.20 -15.61 13.79
N ALA A 129 18.49 -16.64 13.34
CA ALA A 129 18.82 -18.04 13.63
C ALA A 129 20.14 -18.50 12.97
N THR A 130 20.60 -17.82 11.91
CA THR A 130 21.89 -18.14 11.26
C THR A 130 23.06 -17.28 11.76
N GLY A 131 22.84 -16.52 12.84
CA GLY A 131 23.89 -15.70 13.48
C GLY A 131 24.28 -14.46 12.67
N TYR A 132 23.37 -13.88 11.94
CA TYR A 132 23.62 -12.62 11.24
C TYR A 132 23.73 -11.47 12.25
N THR A 133 24.86 -10.79 12.24
CA THR A 133 25.19 -9.68 13.16
C THR A 133 25.17 -8.30 12.48
N GLY A 134 24.83 -8.25 11.18
CA GLY A 134 24.75 -7.00 10.42
C GLY A 134 23.43 -6.27 10.65
N GLU A 135 23.39 -5.01 10.22
CA GLU A 135 22.17 -4.21 10.24
C GLU A 135 21.12 -4.73 9.22
N MET A 136 19.85 -4.69 9.58
CA MET A 136 18.75 -5.15 8.73
C MET A 136 18.35 -4.11 7.68
N GLU A 137 18.55 -2.82 7.95
CA GLU A 137 18.16 -1.71 7.09
C GLU A 137 18.75 -1.81 5.66
N PRO A 138 20.06 -2.15 5.46
CA PRO A 138 20.59 -2.35 4.11
C PRO A 138 19.97 -3.54 3.37
N VAL A 139 19.52 -4.57 4.10
CA VAL A 139 18.87 -5.74 3.49
C VAL A 139 17.47 -5.38 3.01
N PHE A 140 16.68 -4.72 3.86
CA PHE A 140 15.36 -4.20 3.47
C PHE A 140 15.47 -3.17 2.34
N GLY A 141 16.47 -2.27 2.40
CA GLY A 141 16.73 -1.29 1.34
C GLY A 141 16.98 -1.95 -0.02
N ARG A 142 17.76 -3.04 -0.07
CA ARG A 142 17.96 -3.82 -1.31
C ARG A 142 16.65 -4.45 -1.79
N GLY A 143 15.81 -4.95 -0.90
CA GLY A 143 14.47 -5.46 -1.22
C GLY A 143 13.61 -4.40 -1.88
N GLN A 144 13.60 -3.18 -1.34
CA GLN A 144 12.85 -2.06 -1.91
C GLN A 144 13.36 -1.65 -3.31
N VAL A 145 14.67 -1.62 -3.52
CA VAL A 145 15.25 -1.33 -4.85
C VAL A 145 14.85 -2.40 -5.87
N VAL A 146 14.92 -3.68 -5.50
CA VAL A 146 14.52 -4.80 -6.36
C VAL A 146 13.02 -4.73 -6.68
N SER A 147 12.18 -4.47 -5.69
CA SER A 147 10.73 -4.30 -5.90
C SER A 147 10.43 -3.10 -6.78
N GLY A 148 11.09 -1.96 -6.57
CA GLY A 148 10.92 -0.77 -7.41
C GLY A 148 11.28 -1.04 -8.86
N ALA A 149 12.42 -1.69 -9.12
CA ALA A 149 12.81 -2.07 -10.48
C ALA A 149 11.81 -3.06 -11.12
N ALA A 150 11.37 -4.07 -10.36
CA ALA A 150 10.36 -5.03 -10.82
C ALA A 150 9.02 -4.36 -11.14
N MET A 151 8.62 -3.36 -10.36
CA MET A 151 7.40 -2.58 -10.56
C MET A 151 7.45 -1.80 -11.88
N LEU A 152 8.57 -1.10 -12.15
CA LEU A 152 8.73 -0.35 -13.39
C LEU A 152 8.72 -1.29 -14.61
N VAL A 153 9.53 -2.35 -14.57
CA VAL A 153 9.63 -3.32 -15.67
C VAL A 153 8.30 -4.04 -15.89
N GLY A 154 7.66 -4.51 -14.84
CA GLY A 154 6.41 -5.27 -14.94
C GLY A 154 5.24 -4.42 -15.46
N SER A 155 5.12 -3.15 -15.03
CA SER A 155 4.06 -2.26 -15.51
C SER A 155 4.19 -1.99 -17.02
N VAL A 156 5.40 -1.72 -17.51
CA VAL A 156 5.64 -1.55 -18.96
C VAL A 156 5.42 -2.86 -19.69
N ALA A 157 5.99 -3.97 -19.20
CA ALA A 157 5.87 -5.28 -19.84
C ALA A 157 4.39 -5.73 -19.94
N GLY A 158 3.59 -5.50 -18.90
CA GLY A 158 2.17 -5.81 -18.91
C GLY A 158 1.41 -5.09 -20.00
N GLY A 159 1.62 -3.78 -20.16
CA GLY A 159 1.03 -2.99 -21.25
C GLY A 159 1.49 -3.43 -22.63
N VAL A 160 2.80 -3.71 -22.80
CA VAL A 160 3.36 -4.18 -24.09
C VAL A 160 2.83 -5.57 -24.45
N ILE A 161 2.77 -6.50 -23.50
CA ILE A 161 2.19 -7.83 -23.73
C ILE A 161 0.72 -7.71 -24.13
N ALA A 162 -0.07 -6.90 -23.41
CA ALA A 162 -1.48 -6.68 -23.74
C ALA A 162 -1.63 -6.09 -25.15
N GLN A 163 -0.79 -5.12 -25.53
CA GLN A 163 -0.81 -4.48 -26.85
C GLN A 163 -0.58 -5.45 -28.01
N HIS A 164 0.34 -6.38 -27.84
CA HIS A 164 0.70 -7.33 -28.91
C HIS A 164 -0.09 -8.64 -28.88
N THR A 165 -0.92 -8.85 -27.85
CA THR A 165 -1.73 -10.06 -27.67
C THR A 165 -3.18 -9.72 -27.37
N ASN A 166 -3.55 -9.73 -26.08
CA ASN A 166 -4.82 -9.28 -25.53
C ASN A 166 -4.69 -9.00 -24.03
N LEU A 167 -5.71 -8.40 -23.43
CA LEU A 167 -5.71 -8.02 -22.02
C LEU A 167 -5.65 -9.20 -21.04
N GLY A 168 -6.04 -10.41 -21.47
CA GLY A 168 -5.99 -11.62 -20.61
C GLY A 168 -4.60 -12.20 -20.45
N VAL A 169 -3.71 -12.07 -21.46
CA VAL A 169 -2.37 -12.70 -21.46
C VAL A 169 -1.49 -12.20 -20.30
N PRO A 170 -1.41 -10.92 -19.95
CA PRO A 170 -0.67 -10.45 -18.76
C PRO A 170 -1.14 -11.12 -17.47
N PHE A 171 -2.45 -11.39 -17.32
CA PHE A 171 -2.98 -12.11 -16.15
C PHE A 171 -2.57 -13.59 -16.15
N VAL A 172 -2.55 -14.26 -17.31
CA VAL A 172 -2.03 -15.63 -17.43
C VAL A 172 -0.54 -15.68 -17.07
N VAL A 173 0.27 -14.74 -17.59
CA VAL A 173 1.70 -14.62 -17.28
C VAL A 173 1.90 -14.38 -15.78
N ARG A 174 1.09 -13.51 -15.16
CA ARG A 174 1.09 -13.32 -13.71
C ARG A 174 0.84 -14.63 -12.96
N GLY A 175 -0.20 -15.39 -13.37
CA GLY A 175 -0.51 -16.70 -12.78
C GLY A 175 0.65 -17.68 -12.89
N ALA A 176 1.31 -17.74 -14.05
CA ALA A 176 2.49 -18.57 -14.27
C ALA A 176 3.69 -18.15 -13.39
N ILE A 177 3.97 -16.84 -13.28
CA ILE A 177 5.02 -16.35 -12.38
C ILE A 177 4.71 -16.75 -10.92
N LEU A 178 3.47 -16.61 -10.45
CA LEU A 178 3.07 -16.99 -9.11
C LEU A 178 3.26 -18.50 -8.86
N LEU A 179 2.98 -19.37 -9.85
CA LEU A 179 3.26 -20.81 -9.75
C LEU A 179 4.77 -21.11 -9.72
N VAL A 180 5.58 -20.38 -10.48
CA VAL A 180 7.04 -20.45 -10.40
C VAL A 180 7.51 -20.02 -9.01
N MET A 181 6.94 -18.95 -8.46
CA MET A 181 7.26 -18.47 -7.11
C MET A 181 6.84 -19.47 -6.04
N PHE A 182 5.69 -20.16 -6.22
CA PHE A 182 5.33 -21.29 -5.38
C PHE A 182 6.39 -22.39 -5.37
N ALA A 183 6.84 -22.83 -6.54
CA ALA A 183 7.86 -23.88 -6.65
C ALA A 183 9.21 -23.45 -6.05
N LEU A 184 9.61 -22.19 -6.28
CA LEU A 184 10.84 -21.64 -5.70
C LEU A 184 10.74 -21.53 -4.17
N ALA A 185 9.64 -21.00 -3.65
CA ALA A 185 9.43 -20.90 -2.20
C ALA A 185 9.32 -22.29 -1.56
N PHE A 186 8.64 -23.23 -2.19
CA PHE A 186 8.55 -24.59 -1.70
C PHE A 186 9.94 -25.25 -1.54
N ARG A 187 10.88 -24.99 -2.44
CA ARG A 187 12.25 -25.52 -2.39
C ARG A 187 13.21 -24.67 -1.55
N LEU A 188 13.08 -23.37 -1.59
CA LEU A 188 14.08 -22.44 -1.08
C LEU A 188 13.70 -21.78 0.25
N MET A 189 12.44 -21.52 0.51
CA MET A 189 11.96 -20.92 1.75
C MET A 189 11.78 -22.00 2.81
N GLN A 190 12.56 -21.93 3.87
CA GLN A 190 12.48 -22.86 5.03
C GLN A 190 12.24 -22.02 6.27
N ASP A 191 11.39 -22.47 7.18
CA ASP A 191 11.06 -21.76 8.43
C ASP A 191 12.20 -21.96 9.47
N ILE A 192 13.38 -21.40 9.16
CA ILE A 192 14.57 -21.43 10.01
C ILE A 192 14.37 -20.40 11.14
N GLY A 193 14.51 -20.84 12.38
CA GLY A 193 14.35 -19.97 13.55
C GLY A 193 12.88 -19.63 13.91
N PHE A 194 11.94 -20.11 13.14
CA PHE A 194 10.51 -19.89 13.42
C PHE A 194 10.07 -20.66 14.67
N THR A 195 9.41 -19.96 15.59
CA THR A 195 8.78 -20.54 16.78
C THR A 195 7.28 -20.31 16.73
N PRO A 196 6.46 -21.37 16.59
CA PRO A 196 5.01 -21.21 16.49
C PRO A 196 4.40 -20.56 17.73
N ARG A 197 3.57 -19.53 17.53
CA ARG A 197 2.81 -18.89 18.59
C ARG A 197 1.59 -19.74 18.96
N LYS A 198 1.60 -20.39 20.12
CA LYS A 198 0.51 -21.27 20.55
C LYS A 198 -0.69 -20.46 21.05
N GLY A 199 -1.91 -20.93 20.71
CA GLY A 199 -3.16 -20.43 21.29
C GLY A 199 -3.72 -19.11 20.70
N ALA A 200 -3.14 -18.57 19.64
CA ALA A 200 -3.67 -17.41 18.95
C ALA A 200 -5.01 -17.75 18.25
N ARG A 201 -6.08 -17.01 18.59
CA ARG A 201 -7.40 -17.11 17.95
C ARG A 201 -7.65 -15.85 17.15
N PRO A 202 -7.88 -15.93 15.80
CA PRO A 202 -8.04 -14.74 14.95
C PRO A 202 -9.10 -13.76 15.47
N ALA A 203 -10.27 -14.25 15.85
CA ALA A 203 -11.35 -13.40 16.37
C ALA A 203 -10.99 -12.66 17.67
N ALA A 204 -10.23 -13.31 18.57
CA ALA A 204 -9.76 -12.69 19.79
C ALA A 204 -8.70 -11.62 19.49
N GLU A 205 -7.83 -11.86 18.54
CA GLU A 205 -6.80 -10.94 18.11
C GLU A 205 -7.41 -9.70 17.42
N VAL A 206 -8.36 -9.88 16.50
CA VAL A 206 -9.14 -8.76 15.92
C VAL A 206 -9.77 -7.91 17.03
N ARG A 207 -10.48 -8.56 17.99
CA ARG A 207 -11.13 -7.84 19.09
C ARG A 207 -10.12 -7.09 19.96
N ARG A 208 -8.94 -7.68 20.21
CA ARG A 208 -7.85 -7.05 20.95
C ARG A 208 -7.34 -5.81 20.21
N ILE A 209 -7.02 -5.95 18.92
CA ILE A 209 -6.53 -4.84 18.09
C ILE A 209 -7.52 -3.69 18.08
N VAL A 210 -8.80 -3.97 17.81
CA VAL A 210 -9.85 -2.94 17.79
C VAL A 210 -9.98 -2.25 19.16
N ARG A 211 -10.03 -3.02 20.25
CA ARG A 211 -10.16 -2.47 21.60
C ARG A 211 -8.97 -1.59 21.99
N GLU A 212 -7.75 -2.09 21.81
CA GLU A 212 -6.52 -1.35 22.13
C GLU A 212 -6.39 -0.10 21.26
N SER A 213 -6.78 -0.18 19.97
CA SER A 213 -6.73 0.96 19.06
C SER A 213 -7.76 2.03 19.40
N VAL A 214 -8.97 1.63 19.83
CA VAL A 214 -9.97 2.57 20.32
C VAL A 214 -9.53 3.21 21.63
N ASP A 215 -9.03 2.42 22.57
CA ASP A 215 -8.64 2.92 23.89
C ASP A 215 -7.40 3.83 23.84
N ASN A 216 -6.41 3.51 23.02
CA ASN A 216 -5.12 4.18 23.01
C ASN A 216 -4.84 5.03 21.76
N GLY A 217 -5.53 4.77 20.64
CA GLY A 217 -5.40 5.53 19.39
C GLY A 217 -6.52 6.56 19.22
N TRP A 218 -7.77 6.10 19.18
CA TRP A 218 -8.92 6.97 18.94
C TRP A 218 -9.17 7.99 20.06
N ARG A 219 -8.76 7.69 21.30
CA ARG A 219 -8.84 8.63 22.44
C ARG A 219 -7.74 9.70 22.42
N VAL A 220 -6.68 9.53 21.64
CA VAL A 220 -5.66 10.57 21.42
C VAL A 220 -6.14 11.51 20.31
N PRO A 221 -6.55 12.77 20.65
CA PRO A 221 -7.24 13.63 19.67
C PRO A 221 -6.43 13.86 18.38
N ALA A 222 -5.10 14.03 18.47
CA ALA A 222 -4.25 14.23 17.29
C ALA A 222 -4.23 13.00 16.37
N VAL A 223 -4.17 11.79 16.93
CA VAL A 223 -4.21 10.51 16.20
C VAL A 223 -5.59 10.29 15.58
N LYS A 224 -6.66 10.50 16.35
CA LYS A 224 -8.03 10.39 15.85
C LYS A 224 -8.26 11.21 14.60
N TRP A 225 -7.85 12.47 14.59
CA TRP A 225 -8.06 13.35 13.45
C TRP A 225 -7.25 12.94 12.22
N LEU A 226 -6.04 12.37 12.41
CA LEU A 226 -5.27 11.77 11.32
C LEU A 226 -5.95 10.52 10.75
N MET A 227 -6.56 9.68 11.59
CA MET A 227 -7.29 8.50 11.13
C MET A 227 -8.54 8.90 10.32
N VAL A 228 -9.29 9.90 10.80
CA VAL A 228 -10.45 10.41 10.06
C VAL A 228 -10.03 11.03 8.72
N GLU A 229 -8.92 11.75 8.69
CA GLU A 229 -8.33 12.26 7.44
C GLU A 229 -8.04 11.13 6.45
N ALA A 230 -7.38 10.05 6.92
CA ALA A 230 -7.02 8.92 6.08
C ALA A 230 -8.24 8.19 5.48
N PHE A 231 -9.36 8.17 6.18
CA PHE A 231 -10.61 7.60 5.67
C PHE A 231 -11.13 8.32 4.41
N PHE A 232 -10.88 9.61 4.29
CA PHE A 232 -11.27 10.37 3.09
C PHE A 232 -10.21 10.29 1.99
N THR A 233 -8.93 10.36 2.34
CA THR A 233 -7.85 10.45 1.34
C THR A 233 -7.42 9.11 0.76
N GLY A 234 -7.49 8.02 1.54
CA GLY A 234 -7.02 6.70 1.14
C GLY A 234 -7.75 6.15 -0.09
N GLY A 235 -9.07 6.24 -0.09
CA GLY A 235 -9.87 5.74 -1.21
C GLY A 235 -9.73 6.55 -2.48
N VAL A 236 -9.60 7.87 -2.36
CA VAL A 236 -9.35 8.74 -3.52
C VAL A 236 -8.02 8.40 -4.16
N GLY A 237 -6.95 8.17 -3.37
CA GLY A 237 -5.65 7.79 -3.90
C GLY A 237 -5.67 6.53 -4.74
N ILE A 238 -6.38 5.49 -4.28
CA ILE A 238 -6.56 4.23 -5.02
C ILE A 238 -7.37 4.47 -6.30
N TYR A 239 -8.46 5.21 -6.22
CA TYR A 239 -9.29 5.54 -7.38
C TYR A 239 -8.48 6.29 -8.45
N VAL A 240 -7.75 7.33 -8.08
CA VAL A 240 -6.93 8.14 -8.99
C VAL A 240 -5.98 7.26 -9.80
N PHE A 241 -5.31 6.31 -9.15
CA PHE A 241 -4.39 5.40 -9.83
C PHE A 241 -5.10 4.50 -10.86
N TYR A 242 -6.24 3.92 -10.51
CA TYR A 242 -6.95 3.00 -11.38
C TYR A 242 -7.78 3.70 -12.46
N ALA A 243 -8.39 4.86 -12.18
CA ALA A 243 -9.14 5.64 -13.14
C ALA A 243 -8.25 6.30 -14.21
N LEU A 244 -6.99 6.55 -13.87
CA LEU A 244 -6.02 7.10 -14.79
C LEU A 244 -5.84 6.25 -16.05
N GLN A 245 -5.93 4.93 -15.92
CA GLN A 245 -5.70 3.99 -17.01
C GLN A 245 -6.69 4.23 -18.18
N PRO A 246 -8.01 4.09 -18.02
CA PRO A 246 -8.95 4.36 -19.09
C PRO A 246 -9.02 5.85 -19.46
N TYR A 247 -8.91 6.76 -18.49
CA TYR A 247 -8.98 8.20 -18.76
C TYR A 247 -7.86 8.69 -19.69
N LEU A 248 -6.63 8.21 -19.50
CA LEU A 248 -5.53 8.58 -20.39
C LEU A 248 -5.64 7.96 -21.77
N LEU A 249 -6.22 6.79 -21.91
CA LEU A 249 -6.52 6.22 -23.23
C LEU A 249 -7.59 7.01 -23.97
N GLU A 250 -8.60 7.50 -23.24
CA GLU A 250 -9.62 8.44 -23.78
C GLU A 250 -8.96 9.74 -24.30
N LEU A 251 -8.10 10.37 -23.49
CA LEU A 251 -7.37 11.59 -23.87
C LEU A 251 -6.33 11.34 -24.97
N TYR A 252 -5.78 10.15 -25.06
CA TYR A 252 -4.85 9.75 -26.11
C TYR A 252 -5.54 9.52 -27.45
N GLY A 253 -6.87 9.25 -27.41
CA GLY A 253 -7.69 9.01 -28.57
C GLY A 253 -7.60 7.59 -29.16
N ASP A 254 -6.98 6.65 -28.43
CA ASP A 254 -6.92 5.23 -28.80
C ASP A 254 -7.20 4.36 -27.57
N PRO A 255 -8.41 3.77 -27.42
CA PRO A 255 -8.77 2.92 -26.29
C PRO A 255 -7.97 1.60 -26.21
N HIS A 256 -7.27 1.23 -27.27
CA HIS A 256 -6.47 0.01 -27.35
C HIS A 256 -4.96 0.25 -27.19
N ALA A 257 -4.52 1.47 -26.88
CA ALA A 257 -3.12 1.80 -26.66
C ALA A 257 -2.61 1.30 -25.28
N TYR A 258 -2.73 0.01 -25.00
CA TYR A 258 -2.41 -0.61 -23.70
C TYR A 258 -0.96 -0.39 -23.25
N GLN A 259 -0.03 -0.31 -24.20
CA GLN A 259 1.36 0.05 -23.90
C GLN A 259 1.50 1.45 -23.29
N VAL A 260 0.63 2.40 -23.69
CA VAL A 260 0.60 3.75 -23.11
C VAL A 260 0.14 3.67 -21.65
N ALA A 261 -0.91 2.90 -21.37
CA ALA A 261 -1.39 2.70 -19.99
C ALA A 261 -0.31 2.07 -19.10
N GLY A 262 0.39 1.05 -19.58
CA GLY A 262 1.52 0.42 -18.87
C GLY A 262 2.68 1.39 -18.62
N LEU A 263 3.04 2.20 -19.60
CA LEU A 263 4.09 3.23 -19.47
C LEU A 263 3.69 4.30 -18.44
N VAL A 264 2.45 4.77 -18.47
CA VAL A 264 1.95 5.74 -17.50
C VAL A 264 1.96 5.18 -16.08
N ALA A 265 1.57 3.91 -15.90
CA ALA A 265 1.67 3.26 -14.60
C ALA A 265 3.13 3.22 -14.09
N ALA A 266 4.10 2.97 -14.97
CA ALA A 266 5.52 3.04 -14.62
C ALA A 266 5.96 4.48 -14.28
N ILE A 267 5.50 5.50 -15.01
CA ILE A 267 5.77 6.92 -14.71
C ILE A 267 5.23 7.28 -13.33
N VAL A 268 4.00 6.88 -13.01
CA VAL A 268 3.39 7.10 -11.68
C VAL A 268 4.21 6.41 -10.59
N ALA A 269 4.60 5.15 -10.80
CA ALA A 269 5.42 4.42 -9.85
C ALA A 269 6.78 5.09 -9.61
N GLY A 270 7.45 5.54 -10.68
CA GLY A 270 8.69 6.31 -10.60
C GLY A 270 8.52 7.63 -9.86
N ALA A 271 7.44 8.36 -10.14
CA ALA A 271 7.10 9.60 -9.44
C ALA A 271 6.86 9.36 -7.94
N GLN A 272 6.17 8.27 -7.58
CA GLN A 272 5.97 7.90 -6.17
C GLN A 272 7.28 7.54 -5.46
N MET A 273 8.20 6.83 -6.13
CA MET A 273 9.52 6.54 -5.57
C MET A 273 10.29 7.84 -5.28
N LEU A 274 10.34 8.76 -6.24
CA LEU A 274 10.98 10.08 -6.09
C LEU A 274 10.29 10.91 -5.02
N GLY A 275 8.96 10.86 -4.94
CA GLY A 275 8.16 11.52 -3.93
C GLY A 275 8.52 11.06 -2.51
N GLY A 276 8.56 9.75 -2.29
CA GLY A 276 8.98 9.18 -1.00
C GLY A 276 10.40 9.62 -0.60
N MET A 277 11.34 9.61 -1.55
CA MET A 277 12.72 10.07 -1.33
C MET A 277 12.81 11.57 -1.05
N SER A 278 11.92 12.37 -1.60
CA SER A 278 11.90 13.83 -1.43
C SER A 278 11.29 14.29 -0.09
N ALA A 279 10.62 13.41 0.64
CA ALA A 279 9.93 13.73 1.89
C ALA A 279 10.79 14.50 2.92
N PRO A 280 12.09 14.16 3.18
CA PRO A 280 12.93 14.92 4.09
C PRO A 280 13.16 16.37 3.65
N TRP A 281 13.27 16.61 2.34
CA TRP A 281 13.47 17.95 1.79
C TRP A 281 12.18 18.77 1.86
N ILE A 282 11.05 18.20 1.43
CA ILE A 282 9.73 18.84 1.55
C ILE A 282 9.43 19.15 3.01
N ARG A 283 9.75 18.23 3.91
CA ARG A 283 9.55 18.42 5.35
C ARG A 283 10.32 19.64 5.89
N ARG A 284 11.53 19.91 5.40
CA ARG A 284 12.36 21.06 5.84
C ARG A 284 11.77 22.42 5.46
N LEU A 285 10.90 22.49 4.47
CA LEU A 285 10.23 23.73 4.06
C LEU A 285 9.18 24.21 5.08
N PHE A 286 8.78 23.32 6.01
CA PHE A 286 7.71 23.60 6.95
C PHE A 286 8.18 23.41 8.40
N ARG A 287 7.77 24.30 9.29
CA ARG A 287 8.07 24.19 10.73
C ARG A 287 7.31 23.07 11.41
N ARG A 288 6.12 22.70 10.90
CA ARG A 288 5.24 21.66 11.45
C ARG A 288 4.94 20.59 10.41
N ARG A 289 4.86 19.32 10.83
CA ARG A 289 4.47 18.19 9.97
C ARG A 289 3.06 18.37 9.43
N THR A 290 2.12 18.81 10.27
CA THR A 290 0.74 19.09 9.84
C THR A 290 0.66 20.18 8.79
N SER A 291 1.53 21.21 8.83
CA SER A 291 1.58 22.24 7.79
C SER A 291 2.01 21.68 6.44
N ALA A 292 3.00 20.76 6.43
CA ALA A 292 3.43 20.07 5.22
C ALA A 292 2.30 19.19 4.66
N LEU A 293 1.59 18.43 5.53
CA LEU A 293 0.45 17.60 5.13
C LEU A 293 -0.72 18.43 4.58
N ILE A 294 -1.07 19.54 5.22
CA ILE A 294 -2.11 20.46 4.73
C ILE A 294 -1.74 21.04 3.35
N ALA A 295 -0.50 21.49 3.19
CA ALA A 295 -0.04 22.02 1.91
C ALA A 295 -0.04 20.94 0.81
N ALA A 296 0.46 19.73 1.12
CA ALA A 296 0.44 18.61 0.20
C ALA A 296 -0.99 18.23 -0.20
N ALA A 297 -1.93 18.14 0.76
CA ALA A 297 -3.33 17.84 0.50
C ALA A 297 -4.01 18.93 -0.36
N ALA A 298 -3.76 20.20 -0.08
CA ALA A 298 -4.32 21.31 -0.85
C ALA A 298 -3.80 21.32 -2.30
N VAL A 299 -2.48 21.16 -2.49
CA VAL A 299 -1.89 21.11 -3.85
C VAL A 299 -2.35 19.84 -4.58
N SER A 300 -2.44 18.69 -3.90
CA SER A 300 -2.97 17.46 -4.48
C SER A 300 -4.43 17.61 -4.93
N ALA A 301 -5.29 18.23 -4.11
CA ALA A 301 -6.69 18.50 -4.48
C ALA A 301 -6.77 19.45 -5.68
N THR A 302 -5.94 20.50 -5.70
CA THR A 302 -5.86 21.43 -6.85
C THR A 302 -5.43 20.67 -8.12
N ALA A 303 -4.43 19.79 -8.01
CA ALA A 303 -3.98 18.97 -9.14
C ALA A 303 -5.13 18.08 -9.67
N LEU A 304 -5.92 17.46 -8.78
CA LEU A 304 -7.08 16.64 -9.18
C LEU A 304 -8.17 17.47 -9.88
N VAL A 305 -8.45 18.70 -9.40
CA VAL A 305 -9.37 19.62 -10.11
C VAL A 305 -8.87 19.93 -11.50
N LEU A 306 -7.58 20.26 -11.64
CA LEU A 306 -6.97 20.58 -12.93
C LEU A 306 -6.93 19.35 -13.86
N ILE A 307 -6.67 18.14 -13.35
CA ILE A 307 -6.75 16.88 -14.09
C ILE A 307 -8.16 16.69 -14.66
N GLY A 308 -9.18 16.99 -13.86
CA GLY A 308 -10.57 16.87 -14.30
C GLY A 308 -11.05 17.97 -15.25
N ALA A 309 -10.38 19.13 -15.26
CA ALA A 309 -10.77 20.28 -16.05
C ALA A 309 -10.00 20.42 -17.40
N ILE A 310 -8.85 19.75 -17.53
CA ILE A 310 -7.96 19.88 -18.68
C ILE A 310 -8.03 18.61 -19.53
N GLU A 311 -8.56 18.72 -20.73
CA GLU A 311 -8.64 17.62 -21.71
C GLU A 311 -7.41 17.57 -22.64
N HIS A 312 -6.21 17.55 -22.03
CA HIS A 312 -4.97 17.49 -22.80
C HIS A 312 -4.02 16.44 -22.19
N PHE A 313 -3.72 15.39 -22.97
CA PHE A 313 -2.98 14.20 -22.55
C PHE A 313 -1.68 14.53 -21.78
N TRP A 314 -0.78 15.34 -22.35
CA TRP A 314 0.50 15.65 -21.72
C TRP A 314 0.39 16.51 -20.48
N ALA A 315 -0.60 17.42 -20.44
CA ALA A 315 -0.86 18.24 -19.26
C ALA A 315 -1.37 17.38 -18.11
N VAL A 316 -2.27 16.43 -18.39
CA VAL A 316 -2.77 15.48 -17.38
C VAL A 316 -1.62 14.57 -16.88
N ILE A 317 -0.73 14.09 -17.74
CA ILE A 317 0.46 13.34 -17.29
C ILE A 317 1.33 14.19 -16.36
N ALA A 318 1.61 15.44 -16.70
CA ALA A 318 2.41 16.32 -15.84
C ALA A 318 1.74 16.55 -14.46
N LEU A 319 0.43 16.77 -14.45
CA LEU A 319 -0.33 16.95 -13.22
C LEU A 319 -0.38 15.68 -12.37
N ILE A 320 -0.51 14.51 -12.99
CA ILE A 320 -0.51 13.23 -12.25
C ILE A 320 0.87 12.92 -11.66
N VAL A 321 1.95 13.30 -12.34
CA VAL A 321 3.30 13.20 -11.78
C VAL A 321 3.44 14.09 -10.54
N VAL A 322 2.98 15.34 -10.60
CA VAL A 322 2.98 16.26 -9.44
C VAL A 322 2.15 15.69 -8.30
N TRP A 323 0.93 15.21 -8.60
CA TRP A 323 0.06 14.57 -7.60
C TRP A 323 0.74 13.35 -6.96
N SER A 324 1.32 12.47 -7.76
CA SER A 324 1.98 11.24 -7.31
C SER A 324 3.19 11.51 -6.41
N LEU A 325 4.02 12.51 -6.77
CA LEU A 325 5.15 12.96 -5.96
C LEU A 325 4.70 13.46 -4.58
N LEU A 326 3.69 14.31 -4.54
CA LEU A 326 3.17 14.88 -3.29
C LEU A 326 2.47 13.83 -2.42
N TYR A 327 1.67 12.96 -3.04
CA TYR A 327 1.01 11.86 -2.36
C TYR A 327 2.02 10.95 -1.66
N ALA A 328 3.05 10.52 -2.39
CA ALA A 328 4.08 9.64 -1.85
C ALA A 328 4.99 10.34 -0.82
N ALA A 329 5.27 11.63 -0.98
CA ALA A 329 6.03 12.40 -0.01
C ALA A 329 5.27 12.61 1.31
N ALA A 330 3.94 12.72 1.26
CA ALA A 330 3.11 12.90 2.45
C ALA A 330 3.10 11.65 3.36
N LEU A 331 3.24 10.43 2.79
CA LEU A 331 3.17 9.18 3.55
C LEU A 331 4.23 9.09 4.68
N PRO A 332 5.54 9.24 4.43
CA PRO A 332 6.53 9.16 5.50
C PRO A 332 6.43 10.34 6.49
N ILE A 333 6.00 11.53 6.06
CA ILE A 333 5.76 12.67 6.96
C ILE A 333 4.61 12.34 7.92
N ARG A 334 3.51 11.77 7.40
CA ARG A 334 2.37 11.31 8.18
C ARG A 334 2.75 10.18 9.15
N GLN A 335 3.48 9.18 8.66
CA GLN A 335 3.97 8.08 9.49
C GLN A 335 4.88 8.56 10.62
N ALA A 336 5.80 9.48 10.35
CA ALA A 336 6.67 10.07 11.38
C ALA A 336 5.87 10.86 12.41
N TYR A 337 4.79 11.53 12.02
CA TYR A 337 3.93 12.27 12.93
C TYR A 337 3.13 11.33 13.82
N ILE A 338 2.43 10.35 13.25
CA ILE A 338 1.63 9.40 14.04
C ILE A 338 2.50 8.57 14.99
N ASN A 339 3.70 8.13 14.54
CA ASN A 339 4.65 7.40 15.39
C ASN A 339 5.17 8.21 16.57
N GLY A 340 5.29 9.53 16.43
CA GLY A 340 5.67 10.43 17.51
C GLY A 340 4.55 10.75 18.50
N LEU A 341 3.30 10.39 18.18
CA LEU A 341 2.13 10.59 19.04
C LEU A 341 1.80 9.35 19.89
N ILE A 342 2.35 8.19 19.53
CA ILE A 342 1.95 6.88 20.07
C ILE A 342 3.08 6.28 20.91
N PRO A 343 2.79 5.76 22.14
CA PRO A 343 3.77 5.00 22.92
C PRO A 343 4.30 3.79 22.16
N SER A 344 5.59 3.47 22.36
CA SER A 344 6.28 2.39 21.64
C SER A 344 5.58 1.03 21.76
N GLN A 345 5.03 0.72 22.97
CA GLN A 345 4.37 -0.56 23.24
C GLN A 345 3.08 -0.78 22.44
N GLN A 346 2.40 0.30 22.02
CA GLN A 346 1.10 0.25 21.34
C GLN A 346 1.21 0.60 19.84
N ARG A 347 2.40 0.94 19.37
CA ARG A 347 2.64 1.47 18.02
C ARG A 347 2.15 0.54 16.93
N ALA A 348 2.51 -0.74 17.00
CA ALA A 348 2.11 -1.72 15.99
C ALA A 348 0.57 -1.84 15.87
N THR A 349 -0.13 -1.92 17.01
CA THR A 349 -1.59 -2.05 17.06
C THR A 349 -2.30 -0.83 16.48
N ILE A 350 -1.85 0.37 16.86
CA ILE A 350 -2.48 1.62 16.41
C ILE A 350 -2.20 1.88 14.92
N LEU A 351 -0.98 1.58 14.43
CA LEU A 351 -0.66 1.69 13.00
C LEU A 351 -1.44 0.68 12.15
N SER A 352 -1.66 -0.54 12.65
CA SER A 352 -2.52 -1.52 11.99
C SER A 352 -3.96 -1.02 11.86
N PHE A 353 -4.50 -0.42 12.92
CA PHE A 353 -5.84 0.16 12.89
C PHE A 353 -5.93 1.38 11.96
N ASP A 354 -4.92 2.24 11.94
CA ASP A 354 -4.82 3.36 11.01
C ASP A 354 -4.84 2.89 9.55
N SER A 355 -4.10 1.81 9.26
CA SER A 355 -4.13 1.16 7.94
C SER A 355 -5.51 0.60 7.58
N LEU A 356 -6.22 -0.01 8.55
CA LEU A 356 -7.58 -0.49 8.36
C LEU A 356 -8.56 0.65 8.06
N VAL A 357 -8.46 1.78 8.77
CA VAL A 357 -9.29 2.97 8.54
C VAL A 357 -9.03 3.56 7.16
N ASN A 358 -7.76 3.69 6.76
CA ASN A 358 -7.36 4.14 5.44
C ASN A 358 -7.93 3.23 4.33
N SER A 359 -7.81 1.91 4.49
CA SER A 359 -8.36 0.93 3.56
C SER A 359 -9.89 0.96 3.53
N GLY A 360 -10.54 1.18 4.69
CA GLY A 360 -11.98 1.40 4.77
C GLY A 360 -12.44 2.58 3.92
N GLY A 361 -11.62 3.63 3.82
CA GLY A 361 -11.83 4.73 2.87
C GLY A 361 -11.91 4.25 1.42
N GLY A 362 -11.06 3.28 1.03
CA GLY A 362 -11.08 2.69 -0.30
C GLY A 362 -12.34 1.91 -0.62
N VAL A 363 -12.96 1.28 0.35
CA VAL A 363 -14.17 0.46 0.15
C VAL A 363 -15.37 1.30 -0.32
N TRP A 364 -15.52 2.52 0.19
CA TRP A 364 -16.66 3.37 -0.20
C TRP A 364 -16.32 4.37 -1.31
N ALA A 365 -15.12 4.96 -1.31
CA ALA A 365 -14.79 6.03 -2.23
C ALA A 365 -14.67 5.52 -3.68
N GLN A 366 -14.15 4.32 -3.88
CA GLN A 366 -13.99 3.75 -5.22
C GLN A 366 -15.34 3.55 -5.94
N PRO A 367 -16.37 2.91 -5.36
CA PRO A 367 -17.69 2.81 -6.01
C PRO A 367 -18.33 4.17 -6.26
N VAL A 368 -18.25 5.11 -5.32
CA VAL A 368 -18.81 6.46 -5.45
C VAL A 368 -18.18 7.19 -6.62
N LEU A 369 -16.85 7.17 -6.73
CA LEU A 369 -16.14 7.81 -7.82
C LEU A 369 -16.30 7.06 -9.15
N GLY A 370 -16.41 5.73 -9.13
CA GLY A 370 -16.77 4.92 -10.28
C GLY A 370 -18.15 5.28 -10.82
N ARG A 371 -19.14 5.49 -9.93
CA ARG A 371 -20.47 5.98 -10.33
C ARG A 371 -20.41 7.39 -10.91
N ALA A 372 -19.59 8.26 -10.34
CA ALA A 372 -19.36 9.59 -10.89
C ALA A 372 -18.78 9.54 -12.31
N ALA A 373 -17.86 8.60 -12.57
CA ALA A 373 -17.31 8.37 -13.89
C ALA A 373 -18.34 7.85 -14.89
N ASP A 374 -19.27 6.97 -14.47
CA ASP A 374 -20.35 6.49 -15.34
C ASP A 374 -21.34 7.61 -15.72
N VAL A 375 -21.63 8.52 -14.79
CA VAL A 375 -22.68 9.55 -15.00
C VAL A 375 -22.11 10.80 -15.69
N TRP A 376 -20.91 11.21 -15.34
CA TRP A 376 -20.33 12.50 -15.74
C TRP A 376 -19.02 12.38 -16.51
N GLY A 377 -18.45 11.17 -16.65
CA GLY A 377 -17.13 10.93 -17.23
C GLY A 377 -15.99 11.03 -16.21
N TYR A 378 -14.78 10.67 -16.67
CA TYR A 378 -13.60 10.64 -15.80
C TYR A 378 -13.20 12.02 -15.30
N GLY A 379 -13.17 13.05 -16.16
CA GLY A 379 -12.78 14.40 -15.75
C GLY A 379 -13.55 14.89 -14.53
N PRO A 380 -14.90 14.99 -14.57
CA PRO A 380 -15.71 15.36 -13.42
C PRO A 380 -15.54 14.44 -12.21
N SER A 381 -15.29 13.14 -12.40
CA SER A 381 -15.06 12.22 -11.28
C SER A 381 -13.78 12.56 -10.49
N TYR A 382 -12.72 13.05 -11.16
CA TYR A 382 -11.53 13.58 -10.49
C TYR A 382 -11.83 14.84 -9.68
N VAL A 383 -12.73 15.71 -10.18
CA VAL A 383 -13.18 16.89 -9.42
C VAL A 383 -13.95 16.49 -8.16
N VAL A 384 -14.83 15.47 -8.26
CA VAL A 384 -15.51 14.90 -7.08
C VAL A 384 -14.48 14.31 -6.09
N GLY A 385 -13.47 13.58 -6.59
CA GLY A 385 -12.36 13.07 -5.77
C GLY A 385 -11.58 14.19 -5.07
N ALA A 386 -11.33 15.30 -5.75
CA ALA A 386 -10.74 16.49 -5.15
C ALA A 386 -11.61 17.04 -4.01
N GLY A 387 -12.93 17.12 -4.22
CA GLY A 387 -13.90 17.52 -3.18
C GLY A 387 -13.83 16.63 -1.94
N ILE A 388 -13.81 15.30 -2.15
CA ILE A 388 -13.64 14.33 -1.04
C ILE A 388 -12.29 14.55 -0.32
N SER A 389 -11.20 14.75 -1.06
CA SER A 389 -9.87 15.01 -0.48
C SER A 389 -9.84 16.32 0.32
N LEU A 390 -10.57 17.35 -0.10
CA LEU A 390 -10.68 18.62 0.64
C LEU A 390 -11.38 18.45 1.99
N LEU A 391 -12.29 17.47 2.13
CA LEU A 391 -12.91 17.14 3.43
C LEU A 391 -11.88 16.68 4.46
N ALA A 392 -10.69 16.25 4.05
CA ALA A 392 -9.60 15.89 4.95
C ALA A 392 -8.92 17.10 5.61
N LEU A 393 -8.92 18.28 4.96
CA LEU A 393 -8.24 19.48 5.45
C LEU A 393 -8.69 19.95 6.85
N PRO A 394 -10.00 20.00 7.16
CA PRO A 394 -10.46 20.32 8.52
C PRO A 394 -9.89 19.41 9.60
N PHE A 395 -9.76 18.12 9.31
CA PHE A 395 -9.25 17.14 10.27
C PHE A 395 -7.73 17.30 10.49
N LEU A 396 -6.97 17.59 9.45
CA LEU A 396 -5.56 17.96 9.59
C LEU A 396 -5.41 19.27 10.42
N ALA A 397 -6.27 20.25 10.20
CA ALA A 397 -6.29 21.49 10.98
C ALA A 397 -6.66 21.23 12.46
N LEU A 398 -7.61 20.31 12.73
CA LEU A 398 -7.97 19.90 14.09
C LEU A 398 -6.82 19.14 14.77
N SER A 399 -6.11 18.26 14.06
CA SER A 399 -4.89 17.61 14.56
C SER A 399 -3.80 18.62 14.89
N ARG A 400 -3.59 19.63 14.01
CA ARG A 400 -2.63 20.72 14.24
C ARG A 400 -2.95 21.56 15.49
N ARG A 401 -4.24 21.81 15.77
CA ARG A 401 -4.69 22.57 16.95
C ARG A 401 -4.34 21.90 18.28
N GLN A 402 -4.05 20.59 18.27
CA GLN A 402 -3.62 19.86 19.46
C GLN A 402 -2.20 20.25 19.92
N ASN A 403 -1.43 20.95 19.10
CA ASN A 403 -0.07 21.41 19.40
C ASN A 403 0.85 20.32 19.93
N ALA A 404 0.71 19.10 19.42
CA ALA A 404 1.51 17.96 19.88
C ALA A 404 3.02 18.20 19.63
N PRO A 405 3.91 17.82 20.56
CA PRO A 405 5.36 17.99 20.40
C PRO A 405 5.89 17.31 19.12
N ALA A 406 5.32 16.16 18.74
CA ALA A 406 5.67 15.45 17.52
C ALA A 406 5.38 16.23 16.23
N ASP A 407 4.56 17.27 16.26
CA ASP A 407 4.27 18.12 15.08
C ASP A 407 5.41 19.08 14.75
N VAL A 408 6.15 19.53 15.76
CA VAL A 408 7.20 20.55 15.62
C VAL A 408 8.53 19.89 15.25
N GLN A 409 9.31 20.54 14.41
CA GLN A 409 10.69 20.18 14.16
C GLN A 409 11.53 20.60 15.38
N VAL A 410 12.11 19.64 16.09
CA VAL A 410 13.24 19.94 16.94
C VAL A 410 14.39 20.29 16.00
N ALA A 411 14.81 21.54 15.98
CA ALA A 411 16.04 21.93 15.28
C ALA A 411 17.16 21.04 15.85
N ALA A 412 17.82 20.25 15.01
CA ALA A 412 19.02 19.56 15.43
C ALA A 412 19.99 20.62 15.95
N ARG A 413 20.34 20.56 17.23
CA ARG A 413 21.38 21.42 17.77
C ARG A 413 22.66 21.14 17.02
N PRO A 414 23.35 22.15 16.46
CA PRO A 414 24.63 21.91 15.82
C PRO A 414 25.58 21.34 16.86
N GLY A 415 25.96 20.05 16.72
CA GLY A 415 26.96 19.41 17.57
C GLY A 415 26.48 18.26 18.48
N GLU A 416 25.18 17.90 18.51
CA GLU A 416 24.76 16.68 19.22
C GLU A 416 24.78 15.48 18.24
N PRO A 417 25.56 14.41 18.52
CA PRO A 417 25.48 13.16 17.78
C PRO A 417 24.09 12.57 17.95
N ALA A 418 23.50 12.08 16.86
CA ALA A 418 22.21 11.42 16.87
C ALA A 418 22.31 10.15 17.71
N GLY A 419 21.70 10.12 18.90
CA GLY A 419 21.50 8.87 19.61
C GLY A 419 21.84 8.76 21.10
N GLU A 420 22.15 9.83 21.82
CA GLU A 420 22.25 9.69 23.29
C GLU A 420 20.97 10.21 23.99
N PRO A 421 20.36 9.40 24.90
CA PRO A 421 19.29 9.88 25.76
C PRO A 421 19.85 10.96 26.68
N GLY A 422 19.15 12.09 26.80
CA GLY A 422 19.56 13.21 27.60
C GLY A 422 19.84 12.86 29.07
N PRO A 423 20.79 13.53 29.76
CA PRO A 423 21.07 13.29 31.16
C PRO A 423 19.88 13.78 32.01
N GLY A 424 19.04 12.85 32.48
CA GLY A 424 17.92 13.20 33.35
C GLY A 424 16.83 12.17 33.57
N GLU A 425 16.89 10.98 32.98
CA GLU A 425 16.01 9.87 33.40
C GLU A 425 16.78 8.93 34.36
N PRO A 426 16.38 8.87 35.66
CA PRO A 426 16.96 7.86 36.55
C PRO A 426 16.55 6.47 36.09
N ALA A 427 17.55 5.59 35.93
CA ALA A 427 17.35 4.19 35.64
C ALA A 427 16.40 3.57 36.68
N ALA A 428 15.32 2.94 36.17
CA ALA A 428 14.34 2.23 36.99
C ALA A 428 14.98 0.95 37.56
N GLY A 429 15.91 1.10 38.46
CA GLY A 429 16.68 -0.01 39.08
C GLY A 429 17.19 0.28 40.47
N GLU A 430 17.12 1.50 40.98
CA GLU A 430 17.74 1.85 42.28
C GLU A 430 16.76 2.22 43.41
N ARG A 431 15.51 1.83 43.35
CA ARG A 431 14.52 1.99 44.46
C ARG A 431 14.06 0.67 45.08
N ALA A 432 14.92 -0.33 45.12
CA ALA A 432 14.58 -1.59 45.80
C ALA A 432 15.69 -2.04 46.78
N ALA A 433 16.42 -1.09 47.37
CA ALA A 433 17.45 -1.41 48.35
C ALA A 433 17.54 -0.45 49.53
N GLU A 434 16.49 0.31 49.85
CA GLU A 434 16.32 1.04 51.13
C GLU A 434 14.82 1.15 51.45
N GLU A 435 14.24 0.03 51.93
CA GLU A 435 13.24 -0.07 52.99
C GLU A 435 13.10 -1.55 53.44
#